data_919dc1215ff1151446b7e754e7e92563
#
_entry.id   919dc1215ff1151446b7e754e7e92563
#
_cell.length_a   1.000
_cell.length_b   1.000
_cell.length_c   1.000
_cell.angle_alpha   90.00
_cell.angle_beta   90.00
_cell.angle_gamma   90.00
#
_symmetry.space_group_name_H-M   'P 1'
#
loop_
_entity.id
_entity.type
_entity.pdbx_description
1 polymer ?
#
loop_
_entity_poly.entity_id
_entity_poly.type
_entity_poly.pdbx_seq_one_letter_code
_entity_poly.pdbx_strand_id
1 'polypeptide(L)'
;DIESLYLPLSLNLPDAEVMIQNGGVTMRPGIDQLPGTNMEYYIADEGLVYRTKDQTILVNTFDTPLLYMGEMESHPILLCDNKEENNKRPVYSWIMNNTWETNFKMDLSGFSEFRYGVEIVEQGTAEKDMESLSDNDKGVVTFICG
;
A
#
# COMPACT_ATOMS: atom_id res chain seq x y z
N ASP A 1 -18.70 9.45 -16.23
CA ASP A 1 -17.42 9.09 -16.86
C ASP A 1 -16.78 7.93 -16.12
N ILE A 2 -15.94 7.17 -16.83
CA ILE A 2 -15.15 6.07 -16.24
C ILE A 2 -13.88 6.67 -15.68
N GLU A 3 -13.64 6.50 -14.38
CA GLU A 3 -12.53 7.16 -13.67
C GLU A 3 -11.90 6.23 -12.64
N SER A 4 -10.59 6.37 -12.46
CA SER A 4 -9.85 5.84 -11.33
C SER A 4 -9.07 6.97 -10.68
N LEU A 5 -9.04 6.99 -9.35
CA LEU A 5 -8.33 8.02 -8.58
C LEU A 5 -7.19 7.37 -7.80
N TYR A 6 -5.99 7.88 -8.01
CA TYR A 6 -4.77 7.45 -7.34
C TYR A 6 -4.12 8.59 -6.58
N LEU A 7 -3.72 8.32 -5.34
CA LEU A 7 -2.90 9.22 -4.54
C LEU A 7 -1.47 8.71 -4.50
N PRO A 8 -0.47 9.47 -4.98
CA PRO A 8 0.92 9.04 -4.91
C PRO A 8 1.39 8.97 -3.44
N LEU A 9 1.96 7.83 -3.07
CA LEU A 9 2.62 7.60 -1.78
C LEU A 9 4.15 7.51 -1.93
N SER A 10 4.68 7.87 -3.09
CA SER A 10 6.11 7.82 -3.37
C SER A 10 6.84 8.94 -2.63
N LEU A 11 7.68 8.57 -1.66
CA LEU A 11 8.37 9.50 -0.76
C LEU A 11 9.77 9.92 -1.26
N ASN A 12 10.07 9.77 -2.55
CA ASN A 12 11.41 10.03 -3.14
C ASN A 12 12.55 9.35 -2.35
N LEU A 13 12.38 8.07 -2.06
CA LEU A 13 13.33 7.23 -1.34
C LEU A 13 13.85 6.13 -2.28
N PRO A 14 14.79 6.42 -3.19
CA PRO A 14 15.15 5.51 -4.30
C PRO A 14 15.77 4.19 -3.83
N ASP A 15 16.34 4.16 -2.64
CA ASP A 15 16.97 2.99 -2.05
C ASP A 15 16.11 2.31 -0.97
N ALA A 16 14.89 2.78 -0.77
CA ALA A 16 14.00 2.16 0.21
C ALA A 16 13.46 0.80 -0.31
N GLU A 17 13.43 -0.16 0.60
CA GLU A 17 12.69 -1.39 0.43
C GLU A 17 11.22 -1.15 0.86
N VAL A 18 10.28 -1.52 0.00
CA VAL A 18 8.85 -1.45 0.31
C VAL A 18 8.39 -2.78 0.88
N MET A 19 7.68 -2.73 1.99
CA MET A 19 7.05 -3.89 2.61
C MET A 19 5.58 -3.62 2.86
N ILE A 20 4.74 -4.64 2.72
CA ILE A 20 3.31 -4.63 3.06
C ILE A 20 2.97 -5.87 3.87
N GLN A 21 1.84 -5.83 4.56
CA GLN A 21 1.19 -7.01 5.10
C GLN A 21 -0.05 -7.34 4.26
N ASN A 22 -0.19 -8.59 3.86
CA ASN A 22 -1.34 -9.07 3.10
C ASN A 22 -1.79 -10.40 3.69
N GLY A 23 -3.02 -10.45 4.20
CA GLY A 23 -3.55 -11.63 4.88
C GLY A 23 -2.73 -12.06 6.10
N GLY A 24 -2.13 -11.12 6.82
CA GLY A 24 -1.26 -11.37 7.97
C GLY A 24 0.16 -11.84 7.62
N VAL A 25 0.52 -11.85 6.34
CA VAL A 25 1.88 -12.22 5.88
C VAL A 25 2.62 -10.98 5.41
N THR A 26 3.77 -10.70 6.01
CA THR A 26 4.67 -9.64 5.57
C THR A 26 5.37 -10.06 4.28
N MET A 27 5.34 -9.18 3.27
CA MET A 27 5.96 -9.43 1.98
C MET A 27 6.56 -8.15 1.37
N ARG A 28 7.53 -8.35 0.49
CA ARG A 28 8.10 -7.30 -0.37
C ARG A 28 7.44 -7.42 -1.75
N PRO A 29 6.56 -6.48 -2.13
CA PRO A 29 5.94 -6.48 -3.45
C PRO A 29 6.97 -6.58 -4.57
N GLY A 30 6.69 -7.44 -5.56
CA GLY A 30 7.56 -7.66 -6.70
C GLY A 30 8.78 -8.54 -6.45
N ILE A 31 9.02 -8.98 -5.20
CA ILE A 31 10.14 -9.85 -4.82
C ILE A 31 9.65 -11.17 -4.24
N ASP A 32 8.80 -11.15 -3.21
CA ASP A 32 8.41 -12.32 -2.44
C ASP A 32 7.17 -13.04 -3.02
N GLN A 33 6.92 -12.89 -4.30
CA GLN A 33 5.78 -13.46 -5.01
C GLN A 33 6.21 -14.63 -5.90
N LEU A 34 5.27 -15.44 -6.33
CA LEU A 34 5.52 -16.44 -7.36
C LEU A 34 5.77 -15.73 -8.71
N PRO A 35 6.82 -16.11 -9.47
CA PRO A 35 7.05 -15.58 -10.80
C PRO A 35 5.81 -15.74 -11.71
N GLY A 36 5.54 -14.75 -12.54
CA GLY A 36 4.40 -14.75 -13.43
C GLY A 36 3.07 -14.35 -12.79
N THR A 37 3.08 -13.92 -11.52
CA THR A 37 1.91 -13.31 -10.88
C THR A 37 1.87 -11.80 -11.12
N ASN A 38 0.73 -11.18 -10.79
CA ASN A 38 0.57 -9.72 -10.87
C ASN A 38 1.58 -9.01 -9.95
N MET A 39 2.34 -8.09 -10.52
CA MET A 39 3.39 -7.33 -9.84
C MET A 39 3.03 -5.84 -9.68
N GLU A 40 1.77 -5.46 -9.87
CA GLU A 40 1.36 -4.06 -9.86
C GLU A 40 0.27 -3.73 -8.84
N TYR A 41 -0.68 -4.65 -8.64
CA TYR A 41 -1.84 -4.41 -7.78
C TYR A 41 -1.77 -5.25 -6.52
N TYR A 42 -1.89 -4.60 -5.38
CA TYR A 42 -1.76 -5.22 -4.07
C TYR A 42 -2.90 -4.82 -3.15
N ILE A 43 -3.20 -5.68 -2.19
CA ILE A 43 -3.99 -5.33 -1.02
C ILE A 43 -3.00 -5.25 0.15
N ALA A 44 -3.00 -4.15 0.87
CA ALA A 44 -2.25 -3.99 2.11
C ALA A 44 -3.23 -3.91 3.27
N ASP A 45 -3.06 -4.75 4.28
CA ASP A 45 -4.00 -4.85 5.39
C ASP A 45 -4.11 -3.52 6.15
N GLU A 46 -2.98 -2.85 6.39
CA GLU A 46 -2.90 -1.65 7.24
C GLU A 46 -2.10 -0.50 6.60
N GLY A 47 -1.46 -0.78 5.46
CA GLY A 47 -0.63 0.17 4.75
C GLY A 47 0.71 -0.41 4.28
N LEU A 48 1.73 0.43 4.26
CA LEU A 48 3.05 0.03 3.77
C LEU A 48 4.18 0.64 4.63
N VAL A 49 5.33 -0.01 4.57
CA VAL A 49 6.55 0.40 5.26
C VAL A 49 7.63 0.65 4.22
N TYR A 50 8.27 1.82 4.28
CA TYR A 50 9.50 2.10 3.56
C TYR A 50 10.68 1.93 4.51
N ARG A 51 11.58 1.00 4.21
CA ARG A 51 12.81 0.79 4.97
C ARG A 51 14.00 1.31 4.20
N THR A 52 14.67 2.29 4.76
CA THR A 52 15.95 2.79 4.24
C THR A 52 17.09 2.23 5.08
N LYS A 53 18.32 2.64 4.82
CA LYS A 53 19.49 2.22 5.59
C LYS A 53 19.45 2.73 7.05
N ASP A 54 18.86 3.91 7.26
CA ASP A 54 19.01 4.64 8.52
C ASP A 54 17.69 4.81 9.29
N GLN A 55 16.56 4.65 8.61
CA GLN A 55 15.24 4.90 9.19
C GLN A 55 14.15 4.08 8.49
N THR A 56 13.03 3.97 9.16
CA THR A 56 11.80 3.36 8.63
C THR A 56 10.70 4.41 8.59
N ILE A 57 9.91 4.42 7.52
CA ILE A 57 8.73 5.26 7.38
C ILE A 57 7.51 4.35 7.28
N LEU A 58 6.61 4.52 8.23
CA LEU A 58 5.33 3.84 8.30
C LEU A 58 4.29 4.70 7.58
N VAL A 59 3.52 4.12 6.68
CA VAL A 59 2.42 4.79 5.98
C VAL A 59 1.15 3.96 6.14
N ASN A 60 0.28 4.38 7.03
CA ASN A 60 -1.03 3.77 7.20
C ASN A 60 -2.02 4.28 6.14
N THR A 61 -2.80 3.37 5.60
CA THR A 61 -3.87 3.64 4.62
C THR A 61 -5.21 3.23 5.23
N PHE A 62 -5.66 3.96 6.24
CA PHE A 62 -6.78 3.56 7.12
C PHE A 62 -8.08 3.20 6.39
N ASP A 63 -8.35 3.86 5.27
CA ASP A 63 -9.62 3.72 4.55
C ASP A 63 -9.44 3.14 3.13
N THR A 64 -8.20 2.86 2.70
CA THR A 64 -7.90 2.48 1.31
C THR A 64 -6.86 1.37 1.25
N PRO A 65 -7.27 0.09 1.29
CA PRO A 65 -6.33 -1.03 1.31
C PRO A 65 -5.67 -1.32 -0.04
N LEU A 66 -6.15 -0.73 -1.13
CA LEU A 66 -5.64 -1.03 -2.46
C LEU A 66 -4.43 -0.16 -2.81
N LEU A 67 -3.37 -0.81 -3.26
CA LEU A 67 -2.15 -0.18 -3.74
C LEU A 67 -1.89 -0.54 -5.20
N TYR A 68 -1.35 0.41 -5.94
CA TYR A 68 -0.76 0.21 -7.26
C TYR A 68 0.74 0.54 -7.19
N MET A 69 1.58 -0.32 -7.77
CA MET A 69 3.02 -0.12 -7.87
C MET A 69 3.45 -0.19 -9.33
N GLY A 70 3.81 0.94 -9.90
CA GLY A 70 4.23 1.01 -11.31
C GLY A 70 4.22 2.41 -11.87
N GLU A 71 4.56 2.51 -13.14
CA GLU A 71 4.40 3.74 -13.91
C GLU A 71 2.93 3.90 -14.31
N MET A 72 2.41 5.12 -14.20
CA MET A 72 1.02 5.43 -14.57
C MET A 72 0.85 5.50 -16.09
N GLU A 73 1.12 4.39 -16.74
CA GLU A 73 1.04 4.23 -18.19
C GLU A 73 0.01 3.17 -18.57
N SER A 74 -0.57 3.30 -19.75
CA SER A 74 -1.48 2.29 -20.29
C SER A 74 -0.68 1.12 -20.87
N HIS A 75 -0.67 0.01 -20.17
CA HIS A 75 -0.01 -1.23 -20.61
C HIS A 75 -0.77 -2.45 -20.08
N PRO A 76 -0.53 -3.65 -20.60
CA PRO A 76 -1.00 -4.88 -19.98
C PRO A 76 -0.44 -5.04 -18.55
N ILE A 77 -1.19 -5.70 -17.67
CA ILE A 77 -0.73 -6.02 -16.31
C ILE A 77 0.65 -6.68 -16.37
N LEU A 78 1.57 -6.16 -15.58
CA LEU A 78 2.93 -6.67 -15.50
C LEU A 78 2.94 -8.04 -14.81
N LEU A 79 3.32 -9.07 -15.58
CA LEU A 79 3.54 -10.43 -15.11
C LEU A 79 4.99 -10.79 -15.40
N CYS A 80 5.88 -10.51 -14.48
CA CYS A 80 7.31 -10.71 -14.71
C CYS A 80 7.95 -11.57 -13.62
N ASP A 81 9.22 -11.90 -13.84
CA ASP A 81 10.03 -12.52 -12.80
C ASP A 81 10.27 -11.57 -11.64
N ASN A 82 10.45 -12.15 -10.46
CA ASN A 82 10.76 -11.43 -9.24
C ASN A 82 12.12 -10.73 -9.35
N LYS A 83 12.16 -9.44 -9.13
CA LYS A 83 13.38 -8.63 -9.19
C LYS A 83 13.32 -7.50 -8.17
N GLU A 84 14.46 -7.13 -7.63
CA GLU A 84 14.56 -6.01 -6.68
C GLU A 84 14.05 -4.68 -7.27
N GLU A 85 14.25 -4.47 -8.58
CA GLU A 85 13.75 -3.28 -9.26
C GLU A 85 12.23 -3.17 -9.22
N ASN A 86 11.51 -4.28 -9.14
CA ASN A 86 10.04 -4.27 -9.03
C ASN A 86 9.57 -3.64 -7.71
N ASN A 87 10.37 -3.74 -6.65
CA ASN A 87 10.08 -3.15 -5.34
C ASN A 87 10.42 -1.65 -5.25
N LYS A 88 11.09 -1.10 -6.24
CA LYS A 88 11.51 0.31 -6.29
C LYS A 88 10.59 1.19 -7.16
N ARG A 89 9.52 0.61 -7.67
CA ARG A 89 8.55 1.35 -8.51
C ARG A 89 7.74 2.33 -7.67
N PRO A 90 7.24 3.42 -8.28
CA PRO A 90 6.31 4.33 -7.60
C PRO A 90 5.12 3.60 -7.00
N VAL A 91 4.71 4.02 -5.81
CA VAL A 91 3.56 3.46 -5.09
C VAL A 91 2.44 4.48 -5.05
N TYR A 92 1.23 4.02 -5.30
CA TYR A 92 0.02 4.82 -5.25
C TYR A 92 -1.04 4.11 -4.41
N SER A 93 -1.77 4.86 -3.60
CA SER A 93 -3.03 4.38 -3.06
C SER A 93 -4.10 4.48 -4.13
N TRP A 94 -4.78 3.39 -4.43
CA TRP A 94 -5.90 3.35 -5.37
C TRP A 94 -7.20 3.61 -4.61
N ILE A 95 -7.58 4.89 -4.59
CA ILE A 95 -8.66 5.38 -3.73
C ILE A 95 -10.03 4.99 -4.27
N MET A 96 -10.23 5.11 -5.58
CA MET A 96 -11.52 4.96 -6.22
C MET A 96 -11.38 4.38 -7.61
N ASN A 97 -12.31 3.50 -7.96
CA ASN A 97 -12.46 2.98 -9.30
C ASN A 97 -13.93 2.80 -9.63
N ASN A 98 -14.40 3.40 -10.72
CA ASN A 98 -15.74 3.20 -11.26
C ASN A 98 -15.75 2.57 -12.65
N THR A 99 -14.69 1.86 -13.01
CA THR A 99 -14.54 1.22 -14.34
C THR A 99 -15.27 -0.11 -14.49
N TRP A 100 -16.14 -0.48 -13.57
CA TRP A 100 -16.88 -1.74 -13.61
C TRP A 100 -18.05 -1.67 -14.59
N GLU A 101 -18.01 -2.49 -15.61
CA GLU A 101 -19.16 -2.78 -16.46
C GLU A 101 -19.95 -3.98 -15.87
N THR A 102 -20.68 -3.74 -14.80
CA THR A 102 -21.51 -4.73 -14.14
C THR A 102 -22.97 -4.25 -14.09
N ASN A 103 -23.83 -5.05 -13.48
CA ASN A 103 -25.23 -4.68 -13.22
C ASN A 103 -25.42 -3.73 -12.04
N PHE A 104 -24.36 -3.12 -11.54
CA PHE A 104 -24.42 -2.06 -10.52
C PHE A 104 -24.38 -0.68 -11.15
N LYS A 105 -25.00 0.29 -10.46
CA LYS A 105 -24.85 1.69 -10.81
C LYS A 105 -23.40 2.12 -10.54
N MET A 106 -22.67 2.53 -11.57
CA MET A 106 -21.29 3.04 -11.48
C MET A 106 -21.26 4.54 -11.14
N ASP A 107 -21.81 4.89 -9.99
CA ASP A 107 -21.87 6.28 -9.53
C ASP A 107 -21.28 6.34 -8.12
N LEU A 108 -20.10 6.93 -8.02
CA LEU A 108 -19.38 7.20 -6.78
C LEU A 108 -19.43 8.71 -6.43
N SER A 109 -20.44 9.41 -6.95
CA SER A 109 -20.64 10.83 -6.63
C SER A 109 -20.98 11.03 -5.16
N GLY A 110 -20.53 12.13 -4.60
CA GLY A 110 -20.73 12.49 -3.20
C GLY A 110 -19.46 12.98 -2.54
N PHE A 111 -19.52 13.18 -1.24
CA PHE A 111 -18.35 13.49 -0.41
C PHE A 111 -17.76 12.18 0.11
N SER A 112 -16.43 12.05 -0.02
CA SER A 112 -15.67 10.95 0.56
C SER A 112 -14.44 11.51 1.26
N GLU A 113 -14.07 10.92 2.39
CA GLU A 113 -12.90 11.27 3.17
C GLU A 113 -12.01 10.03 3.32
N PHE A 114 -10.72 10.20 3.10
CA PHE A 114 -9.73 9.13 3.20
C PHE A 114 -8.58 9.59 4.09
N ARG A 115 -8.26 8.79 5.09
CA ARG A 115 -7.26 9.11 6.10
C ARG A 115 -5.98 8.33 5.86
N TYR A 116 -4.87 9.00 6.06
CA TYR A 116 -3.54 8.44 5.99
C TYR A 116 -2.74 8.86 7.22
N GLY A 117 -1.90 7.95 7.72
CA GLY A 117 -0.92 8.23 8.76
C GLY A 117 0.49 8.11 8.18
N VAL A 118 1.39 9.01 8.56
CA VAL A 118 2.81 8.91 8.21
C VAL A 118 3.63 9.11 9.46
N GLU A 119 4.49 8.16 9.78
CA GLU A 119 5.39 8.21 10.92
C GLU A 119 6.81 7.82 10.49
N ILE A 120 7.80 8.50 11.03
CA ILE A 120 9.22 8.18 10.86
C ILE A 120 9.73 7.60 12.16
N VAL A 121 10.24 6.39 12.10
CA VAL A 121 10.76 5.66 13.26
C VAL A 121 12.20 5.23 13.04
N GLU A 122 12.91 4.96 14.14
CA GLU A 122 14.20 4.28 14.06
C GLU A 122 14.00 2.88 13.47
N GLN A 123 14.92 2.46 12.60
CA GLN A 123 14.83 1.16 11.95
C GLN A 123 14.85 0.03 12.99
N GLY A 124 13.80 -0.76 12.99
CA GLY A 124 13.68 -1.99 13.77
C GLY A 124 13.96 -3.25 12.93
N THR A 125 13.51 -4.39 13.42
CA THR A 125 13.35 -5.58 12.56
C THR A 125 12.13 -5.39 11.65
N ALA A 126 12.05 -6.15 10.57
CA ALA A 126 10.90 -6.09 9.66
C ALA A 126 9.58 -6.36 10.39
N GLU A 127 9.59 -7.37 11.28
CA GLU A 127 8.42 -7.75 12.07
C GLU A 127 7.99 -6.62 13.01
N LYS A 128 8.95 -5.95 13.67
CA LYS A 128 8.67 -4.84 14.58
C LYS A 128 8.14 -3.62 13.85
N ASP A 129 8.69 -3.32 12.69
CA ASP A 129 8.22 -2.20 11.87
C ASP A 129 6.76 -2.45 11.39
N MET A 130 6.43 -3.69 11.02
CA MET A 130 5.05 -4.08 10.66
C MET A 130 4.11 -4.09 11.86
N GLU A 131 4.59 -4.50 13.04
CA GLU A 131 3.82 -4.44 14.29
C GLU A 131 3.47 -2.98 14.66
N SER A 132 4.44 -2.07 14.51
CA SER A 132 4.21 -0.64 14.75
C SER A 132 3.19 -0.05 13.78
N LEU A 133 3.21 -0.45 12.50
CA LEU A 133 2.20 -0.08 11.52
C LEU A 133 0.80 -0.55 11.95
N SER A 134 0.69 -1.80 12.40
CA SER A 134 -0.56 -2.39 12.89
C SER A 134 -1.08 -1.69 14.14
N ASP A 135 -0.20 -1.32 15.07
CA ASP A 135 -0.60 -0.61 16.28
C ASP A 135 -1.12 0.80 15.97
N ASN A 136 -0.55 1.48 14.99
CA ASN A 136 -1.06 2.77 14.51
C ASN A 136 -2.47 2.65 13.93
N ASP A 137 -2.77 1.58 13.20
CA ASP A 137 -4.10 1.35 12.63
C ASP A 137 -5.16 1.08 13.70
N LYS A 138 -4.82 0.30 14.73
CA LYS A 138 -5.73 0.00 15.86
C LYS A 138 -6.07 1.23 16.70
N GLY A 139 -5.21 2.25 16.69
CA GLY A 139 -5.36 3.42 17.52
C GLY A 139 -5.21 3.13 19.01
N VAL A 140 -5.53 4.13 19.84
CA VAL A 140 -5.50 3.99 21.31
C VAL A 140 -6.84 3.43 21.78
N VAL A 141 -6.85 2.18 22.23
CA VAL A 141 -8.01 1.57 22.89
C VAL A 141 -8.00 1.97 24.36
N THR A 142 -8.91 2.85 24.76
CA THR A 142 -9.08 3.23 26.16
C THR A 142 -10.13 2.36 26.80
N PHE A 143 -9.73 1.55 27.79
CA PHE A 143 -10.67 0.83 28.64
C PHE A 143 -11.00 1.70 29.86
N ILE A 144 -12.26 2.06 30.01
CA ILE A 144 -12.76 2.66 31.25
C ILE A 144 -13.21 1.50 32.13
N CYS A 145 -12.41 1.17 33.15
CA CYS A 145 -12.83 0.27 34.21
C CYS A 145 -13.74 1.05 35.17
N GLY A 146 -15.04 0.71 35.15
CA GLY A 146 -16.03 1.22 36.10
C GLY A 146 -16.05 0.37 37.36
#